data_b2ccb128e1843ffcd029aff9fb1ba480
#
_entry.id   b2ccb128e1843ffcd029aff9fb1ba480
#
_cell.length_a   1.000
_cell.length_b   1.000
_cell.length_c   1.000
_cell.angle_alpha   90.00
_cell.angle_beta   90.00
_cell.angle_gamma   90.00
#
_symmetry.space_group_name_H-M   'P 1'
#
loop_
_entity.id
_entity.type
_entity.pdbx_description
1 polymer ?
#
loop_
_entity_poly.entity_id
_entity_poly.type
_entity_poly.pdbx_seq_one_letter_code
_entity_poly.pdbx_strand_id
1 'polypeptide(L)'
;MTLTIDDVKDSITVIFKQIVANKITAGDKGKALFLYKNENLTGASRVTVYKSAVFTLDDTTLEKYIKQMLLNCKQVTVLEYKSTFASVTDVIDGLKYDFDWIMSADSAIQSDVVAYAKENEKFAFTYNQTANSRFIASFNNPSAVLVESDGTETTLSGCALIPLLGGWACGCPYNMGIDGKVFTELKSVTQPSTYVEGQLVLVPEEEGIRFGNECNTLTTLSSTQTEDMKSLAISEGMQRFKLDLIKGYRQGYKGKYKNSYDNQCLFYSAVNSGYIKDLEKTGIEILDPNYDNKIFTDVETQRNAWLARGKSEAADWSDEKVKQMTIARNVYVGATVKFLAAMGPMQITVEMA
;
A
#
# COMPACT_ATOMS: atom_id res chain seq x y z
N MET A 1 34.78 -58.62 20.08
CA MET A 1 34.40 -57.22 19.80
C MET A 1 34.57 -56.47 21.10
N THR A 2 35.58 -55.62 21.21
CA THR A 2 35.84 -54.87 22.44
C THR A 2 35.02 -53.58 22.35
N LEU A 3 33.99 -53.48 23.20
CA LEU A 3 33.21 -52.24 23.29
C LEU A 3 34.05 -51.15 23.96
N THR A 4 34.09 -50.00 23.37
CA THR A 4 34.74 -48.81 23.93
C THR A 4 33.76 -48.04 24.83
N ILE A 5 34.27 -47.21 25.74
CA ILE A 5 33.43 -46.35 26.60
C ILE A 5 32.49 -45.45 25.76
N ASP A 6 32.85 -45.10 24.53
CA ASP A 6 32.04 -44.27 23.63
C ASP A 6 30.87 -45.07 23.01
N ASP A 7 30.96 -46.40 22.96
CA ASP A 7 29.85 -47.28 22.51
C ASP A 7 28.76 -47.46 23.59
N VAL A 8 29.05 -47.08 24.84
CA VAL A 8 28.13 -47.20 25.98
C VAL A 8 27.54 -45.83 26.39
N LYS A 9 28.05 -44.72 25.84
CA LYS A 9 27.46 -43.40 26.10
C LYS A 9 26.16 -43.25 25.35
N ASP A 10 25.10 -42.96 26.08
CA ASP A 10 23.85 -42.49 25.47
C ASP A 10 24.11 -41.27 24.59
N SER A 11 24.14 -41.48 23.30
CA SER A 11 24.26 -40.37 22.37
C SER A 11 22.92 -39.64 22.27
N ILE A 12 22.78 -38.54 23.00
CA ILE A 12 21.65 -37.64 22.83
C ILE A 12 21.87 -36.87 21.50
N THR A 13 21.24 -37.34 20.45
CA THR A 13 21.23 -36.62 19.16
C THR A 13 20.08 -35.62 19.18
N VAL A 14 20.37 -34.34 19.42
CA VAL A 14 19.40 -33.26 19.28
C VAL A 14 19.32 -32.90 17.81
N ILE A 15 18.29 -33.38 17.12
CA ILE A 15 18.00 -32.98 15.73
C ILE A 15 17.12 -31.73 15.81
N PHE A 16 17.72 -30.57 15.60
CA PHE A 16 16.96 -29.33 15.32
C PHE A 16 16.32 -29.46 13.95
N LYS A 17 15.11 -29.98 13.86
CA LYS A 17 14.27 -29.80 12.69
C LYS A 17 13.75 -28.37 12.73
N GLN A 18 14.41 -27.48 12.02
CA GLN A 18 13.80 -26.20 11.69
C GLN A 18 12.58 -26.52 10.83
N ILE A 19 11.39 -26.47 11.43
CA ILE A 19 10.16 -26.39 10.66
C ILE A 19 10.25 -25.05 9.98
N VAL A 20 10.61 -25.03 8.70
CA VAL A 20 10.64 -23.83 7.89
C VAL A 20 9.20 -23.36 7.79
N ALA A 21 8.84 -22.43 8.66
CA ALA A 21 7.58 -21.71 8.54
C ALA A 21 7.53 -21.11 7.14
N ASN A 22 6.41 -21.25 6.44
CA ASN A 22 6.25 -20.71 5.10
C ASN A 22 6.56 -19.21 5.13
N LYS A 23 7.64 -18.81 4.44
CA LYS A 23 8.11 -17.42 4.44
C LYS A 23 7.03 -16.52 3.87
N ILE A 24 6.62 -15.51 4.64
CA ILE A 24 5.80 -14.42 4.16
C ILE A 24 6.77 -13.37 3.63
N THR A 25 6.63 -13.00 2.36
CA THR A 25 7.48 -11.99 1.72
C THR A 25 6.69 -10.72 1.51
N ALA A 26 7.34 -9.58 1.71
CA ALA A 26 6.81 -8.30 1.30
C ALA A 26 6.50 -8.36 -0.21
N GLY A 27 5.31 -7.95 -0.58
CA GLY A 27 4.91 -7.95 -1.96
C GLY A 27 5.57 -6.80 -2.73
N ASP A 28 5.31 -6.73 -4.02
CA ASP A 28 5.87 -5.75 -4.93
C ASP A 28 4.97 -4.50 -5.00
N LYS A 29 5.57 -3.30 -5.08
CA LYS A 29 4.88 -2.00 -5.24
C LYS A 29 5.13 -1.48 -6.66
N GLY A 30 4.26 -0.56 -7.12
CA GLY A 30 4.44 0.14 -8.38
C GLY A 30 3.61 -0.41 -9.53
N LYS A 31 2.46 -1.03 -9.24
CA LYS A 31 1.50 -1.48 -10.25
C LYS A 31 0.33 -0.50 -10.32
N ALA A 32 0.21 0.23 -11.41
CA ALA A 32 -0.87 1.18 -11.66
C ALA A 32 -1.90 0.62 -12.62
N LEU A 33 -3.18 0.90 -12.36
CA LEU A 33 -4.28 0.82 -13.32
C LEU A 33 -4.57 2.24 -13.81
N PHE A 34 -4.40 2.45 -15.11
CA PHE A 34 -4.70 3.73 -15.76
C PHE A 34 -5.94 3.61 -16.62
N LEU A 35 -6.96 4.39 -16.31
CA LEU A 35 -8.20 4.45 -17.07
C LEU A 35 -8.09 5.52 -18.13
N TYR A 36 -8.23 5.13 -19.40
CA TYR A 36 -8.10 6.03 -20.55
C TYR A 36 -9.33 5.98 -21.44
N LYS A 37 -9.95 7.14 -21.65
CA LYS A 37 -11.10 7.26 -22.56
C LYS A 37 -10.62 7.27 -24.00
N ASN A 38 -11.11 6.28 -24.79
CA ASN A 38 -10.78 6.14 -26.20
C ASN A 38 -12.06 5.83 -27.00
N GLU A 39 -12.59 6.83 -27.70
CA GLU A 39 -13.81 6.71 -28.50
C GLU A 39 -13.58 5.89 -29.81
N ASN A 40 -12.33 5.69 -30.23
CA ASN A 40 -11.97 4.98 -31.44
C ASN A 40 -11.84 3.45 -31.26
N LEU A 41 -12.13 2.92 -30.07
CA LEU A 41 -12.08 1.47 -29.82
C LEU A 41 -13.04 0.70 -30.72
N THR A 42 -12.60 -0.43 -31.24
CA THR A 42 -13.47 -1.36 -31.98
C THR A 42 -14.46 -2.09 -31.08
N GLY A 43 -14.10 -2.30 -29.78
CA GLY A 43 -14.95 -2.93 -28.75
C GLY A 43 -15.39 -1.94 -27.67
N ALA A 44 -16.01 -2.45 -26.61
CA ALA A 44 -16.42 -1.65 -25.45
C ALA A 44 -15.23 -1.20 -24.59
N SER A 45 -14.22 -2.07 -24.44
CA SER A 45 -12.99 -1.79 -23.70
C SER A 45 -11.82 -2.61 -24.25
N ARG A 46 -10.61 -2.16 -23.91
CA ARG A 46 -9.35 -2.86 -24.21
C ARG A 46 -8.41 -2.75 -23.03
N VAL A 47 -7.76 -3.86 -22.66
CA VAL A 47 -6.77 -3.88 -21.59
C VAL A 47 -5.40 -4.22 -22.15
N THR A 48 -4.41 -3.40 -21.83
CA THR A 48 -3.01 -3.61 -22.24
C THR A 48 -2.09 -3.38 -21.06
N VAL A 49 -1.06 -4.22 -20.90
CA VAL A 49 -0.09 -4.13 -19.81
C VAL A 49 1.26 -3.70 -20.34
N TYR A 50 1.79 -2.63 -19.79
CA TYR A 50 3.11 -2.07 -20.12
C TYR A 50 4.07 -2.22 -18.94
N LYS A 51 5.29 -2.71 -19.22
CA LYS A 51 6.38 -2.90 -18.24
C LYS A 51 7.70 -2.26 -18.68
N SER A 52 7.71 -1.68 -19.85
CA SER A 52 8.86 -0.99 -20.45
C SER A 52 8.35 0.23 -21.20
N ALA A 53 9.13 1.30 -21.20
CA ALA A 53 8.83 2.51 -21.97
C ALA A 53 9.20 2.42 -23.47
N VAL A 54 9.68 1.26 -23.94
CA VAL A 54 10.08 1.03 -25.33
C VAL A 54 8.88 0.49 -26.12
N PHE A 55 8.04 1.38 -26.60
CA PHE A 55 6.91 1.10 -27.48
C PHE A 55 6.48 2.37 -28.20
N THR A 56 5.65 2.24 -29.23
CA THR A 56 5.04 3.34 -29.97
C THR A 56 3.55 3.04 -30.16
N LEU A 57 2.69 4.06 -29.99
CA LEU A 57 1.26 3.98 -30.19
C LEU A 57 0.82 5.02 -31.22
N ASP A 58 -0.27 4.74 -31.95
CA ASP A 58 -0.91 5.71 -32.82
C ASP A 58 -1.50 6.89 -32.01
N ASP A 59 -1.99 6.62 -30.79
CA ASP A 59 -2.41 7.65 -29.85
C ASP A 59 -1.18 8.18 -29.06
N THR A 60 -0.64 9.28 -29.54
CA THR A 60 0.56 9.92 -28.98
C THR A 60 0.33 10.45 -27.56
N THR A 61 -0.91 10.82 -27.21
CA THR A 61 -1.28 11.27 -25.86
C THR A 61 -1.23 10.12 -24.87
N LEU A 62 -1.85 9.01 -25.23
CA LEU A 62 -1.80 7.80 -24.42
C LEU A 62 -0.37 7.26 -24.26
N GLU A 63 0.40 7.27 -25.35
CA GLU A 63 1.81 6.87 -25.31
C GLU A 63 2.61 7.71 -24.31
N LYS A 64 2.44 9.04 -24.36
CA LYS A 64 3.09 9.97 -23.45
C LYS A 64 2.71 9.72 -21.99
N TYR A 65 1.43 9.55 -21.69
CA TYR A 65 0.95 9.25 -20.35
C TYR A 65 1.55 7.95 -19.79
N ILE A 66 1.57 6.89 -20.57
CA ILE A 66 2.13 5.62 -20.14
C ILE A 66 3.65 5.75 -19.87
N LYS A 67 4.39 6.44 -20.75
CA LYS A 67 5.83 6.69 -20.57
C LYS A 67 6.11 7.50 -19.33
N GLN A 68 5.32 8.55 -19.04
CA GLN A 68 5.43 9.33 -17.80
C GLN A 68 5.22 8.46 -16.55
N MET A 69 4.21 7.60 -16.56
CA MET A 69 3.96 6.68 -15.43
C MET A 69 5.10 5.68 -15.26
N LEU A 70 5.62 5.11 -16.36
CA LEU A 70 6.72 4.12 -16.34
C LEU A 70 8.07 4.70 -15.93
N LEU A 71 8.22 6.02 -15.78
CA LEU A 71 9.40 6.59 -15.13
C LEU A 71 9.56 6.07 -13.68
N ASN A 72 8.46 5.75 -13.02
CA ASN A 72 8.45 5.36 -11.61
C ASN A 72 7.70 4.05 -11.36
N CYS A 73 6.66 3.74 -12.14
CA CYS A 73 5.90 2.50 -12.02
C CYS A 73 6.66 1.32 -12.63
N LYS A 74 6.57 0.15 -11.99
CA LYS A 74 7.06 -1.12 -12.55
C LYS A 74 6.15 -1.70 -13.61
N GLN A 75 4.86 -1.38 -13.51
CA GLN A 75 3.83 -1.86 -14.42
C GLN A 75 2.70 -0.85 -14.50
N VAL A 76 2.26 -0.56 -15.71
CA VAL A 76 1.05 0.21 -16.00
C VAL A 76 0.10 -0.70 -16.78
N THR A 77 -1.05 -0.99 -16.19
CA THR A 77 -2.16 -1.64 -16.85
C THR A 77 -3.10 -0.55 -17.35
N VAL A 78 -3.23 -0.42 -18.65
CA VAL A 78 -4.15 0.56 -19.27
C VAL A 78 -5.46 -0.13 -19.58
N LEU A 79 -6.53 0.45 -19.06
CA LEU A 79 -7.89 0.10 -19.42
C LEU A 79 -8.46 1.22 -20.29
N GLU A 80 -8.54 0.99 -21.58
CA GLU A 80 -9.21 1.89 -22.51
C GLU A 80 -10.71 1.59 -22.55
N TYR A 81 -11.54 2.63 -22.49
CA TYR A 81 -13.01 2.53 -22.47
C TYR A 81 -13.66 3.60 -23.33
N LYS A 82 -14.91 3.39 -23.74
CA LYS A 82 -15.76 4.39 -24.43
C LYS A 82 -16.64 5.13 -23.43
N SER A 83 -17.06 6.35 -23.79
CA SER A 83 -18.01 7.14 -22.97
C SER A 83 -19.40 6.50 -22.79
N THR A 84 -19.73 5.50 -23.61
CA THR A 84 -20.97 4.70 -23.47
C THR A 84 -20.92 3.68 -22.35
N PHE A 85 -19.81 3.57 -21.63
CA PHE A 85 -19.65 2.62 -20.52
C PHE A 85 -20.49 3.05 -19.31
N ALA A 86 -21.24 2.12 -18.71
CA ALA A 86 -22.22 2.43 -17.67
C ALA A 86 -21.58 2.79 -16.33
N SER A 87 -20.46 2.14 -15.95
CA SER A 87 -19.70 2.48 -14.75
C SER A 87 -18.26 2.00 -14.82
N VAL A 88 -17.36 2.70 -14.10
CA VAL A 88 -15.95 2.29 -13.92
C VAL A 88 -15.86 0.94 -13.22
N THR A 89 -16.73 0.66 -12.26
CA THR A 89 -16.77 -0.59 -11.51
C THR A 89 -16.98 -1.81 -12.42
N ASP A 90 -17.98 -1.74 -13.33
CA ASP A 90 -18.29 -2.86 -14.23
C ASP A 90 -17.13 -3.23 -15.15
N VAL A 91 -16.31 -2.23 -15.52
CA VAL A 91 -15.13 -2.44 -16.37
C VAL A 91 -14.01 -3.11 -15.60
N ILE A 92 -13.80 -2.68 -14.35
CA ILE A 92 -12.68 -3.11 -13.53
C ILE A 92 -12.94 -4.49 -12.92
N ASP A 93 -14.16 -4.79 -12.50
CA ASP A 93 -14.51 -6.08 -11.86
C ASP A 93 -14.26 -7.29 -12.77
N GLY A 94 -14.26 -7.08 -14.09
CA GLY A 94 -13.85 -8.10 -15.06
C GLY A 94 -12.34 -8.29 -15.21
N LEU A 95 -11.51 -7.40 -14.62
CA LEU A 95 -10.06 -7.45 -14.76
C LEU A 95 -9.43 -8.50 -13.84
N LYS A 96 -8.67 -9.41 -14.45
CA LYS A 96 -7.84 -10.41 -13.73
C LYS A 96 -6.44 -9.89 -13.38
N TYR A 97 -6.24 -8.57 -13.41
CA TYR A 97 -4.93 -7.94 -13.20
C TYR A 97 -4.84 -7.36 -11.79
N ASP A 98 -3.71 -7.61 -11.14
CA ASP A 98 -3.38 -7.04 -9.85
C ASP A 98 -2.81 -5.63 -10.02
N PHE A 99 -3.31 -4.68 -9.23
CA PHE A 99 -2.81 -3.31 -9.17
C PHE A 99 -2.95 -2.74 -7.76
N ASP A 100 -2.09 -1.79 -7.44
CA ASP A 100 -2.03 -1.11 -6.14
C ASP A 100 -2.77 0.23 -6.20
N TRP A 101 -2.57 0.96 -7.30
CA TRP A 101 -3.10 2.30 -7.53
C TRP A 101 -3.97 2.36 -8.78
N ILE A 102 -5.03 3.19 -8.70
CA ILE A 102 -5.91 3.52 -9.84
C ILE A 102 -5.89 5.02 -10.11
N MET A 103 -5.90 5.42 -11.37
CA MET A 103 -5.89 6.82 -11.77
C MET A 103 -6.40 7.03 -13.19
N SER A 104 -6.80 8.26 -13.50
CA SER A 104 -7.22 8.69 -14.85
C SER A 104 -6.91 10.15 -15.07
N ALA A 105 -6.55 10.51 -16.30
CA ALA A 105 -6.43 11.90 -16.73
C ALA A 105 -7.78 12.50 -17.19
N ASP A 106 -8.86 11.71 -17.24
CA ASP A 106 -10.21 12.20 -17.57
C ASP A 106 -10.85 12.85 -16.33
N SER A 107 -11.19 14.13 -16.45
CA SER A 107 -11.85 14.90 -15.38
C SER A 107 -13.25 14.39 -15.06
N ALA A 108 -13.93 13.77 -16.01
CA ALA A 108 -15.33 13.34 -15.86
C ALA A 108 -15.49 12.13 -14.91
N ILE A 109 -14.45 11.30 -14.76
CA ILE A 109 -14.54 10.06 -13.95
C ILE A 109 -13.77 10.12 -12.62
N GLN A 110 -13.31 11.30 -12.19
CA GLN A 110 -12.54 11.40 -10.94
C GLN A 110 -13.34 10.91 -9.72
N SER A 111 -14.64 11.27 -9.65
CA SER A 111 -15.53 10.79 -8.58
C SER A 111 -15.74 9.28 -8.58
N ASP A 112 -15.82 8.67 -9.76
CA ASP A 112 -16.00 7.21 -9.90
C ASP A 112 -14.73 6.45 -9.51
N VAL A 113 -13.56 6.99 -9.87
CA VAL A 113 -12.25 6.48 -9.41
C VAL A 113 -12.17 6.52 -7.88
N VAL A 114 -12.60 7.63 -7.25
CA VAL A 114 -12.67 7.76 -5.79
C VAL A 114 -13.61 6.72 -5.18
N ALA A 115 -14.82 6.57 -5.73
CA ALA A 115 -15.80 5.61 -5.23
C ALA A 115 -15.27 4.17 -5.28
N TYR A 116 -14.75 3.77 -6.45
CA TYR A 116 -14.15 2.45 -6.63
C TYR A 116 -12.98 2.18 -5.66
N ALA A 117 -12.07 3.15 -5.52
CA ALA A 117 -10.90 3.00 -4.66
C ALA A 117 -11.28 2.85 -3.19
N LYS A 118 -12.27 3.60 -2.70
CA LYS A 118 -12.79 3.49 -1.33
C LYS A 118 -13.44 2.12 -1.07
N GLU A 119 -14.29 1.66 -1.98
CA GLU A 119 -15.01 0.40 -1.85
C GLU A 119 -14.08 -0.81 -1.88
N ASN A 120 -13.05 -0.78 -2.73
CA ASN A 120 -12.15 -1.89 -2.95
C ASN A 120 -10.82 -1.78 -2.19
N GLU A 121 -10.68 -0.77 -1.29
CA GLU A 121 -9.47 -0.51 -0.52
C GLU A 121 -8.20 -0.43 -1.40
N LYS A 122 -8.32 0.21 -2.56
CA LYS A 122 -7.22 0.51 -3.48
C LYS A 122 -6.81 1.97 -3.35
N PHE A 123 -5.53 2.29 -3.57
CA PHE A 123 -5.13 3.68 -3.62
C PHE A 123 -5.55 4.32 -4.93
N ALA A 124 -5.92 5.59 -4.87
CA ALA A 124 -6.19 6.40 -6.06
C ALA A 124 -5.42 7.71 -6.03
N PHE A 125 -4.91 8.12 -7.19
CA PHE A 125 -4.36 9.44 -7.40
C PHE A 125 -5.31 10.26 -8.27
N THR A 126 -5.79 11.39 -7.75
CA THR A 126 -6.89 12.16 -8.32
C THR A 126 -6.60 13.65 -8.33
N TYR A 127 -7.42 14.41 -9.03
CA TYR A 127 -7.34 15.87 -9.08
C TYR A 127 -8.57 16.49 -8.43
N ASN A 128 -8.34 17.42 -7.49
CA ASN A 128 -9.35 18.27 -6.84
C ASN A 128 -10.53 17.49 -6.24
N GLN A 129 -10.23 16.39 -5.54
CA GLN A 129 -11.23 15.58 -4.85
C GLN A 129 -11.09 15.69 -3.33
N THR A 130 -12.21 15.77 -2.62
CA THR A 130 -12.30 15.78 -1.15
C THR A 130 -13.09 14.55 -0.71
N ALA A 131 -12.41 13.44 -0.45
CA ALA A 131 -13.04 12.14 -0.28
C ALA A 131 -13.14 11.66 1.18
N ASN A 132 -12.47 12.35 2.12
CA ASN A 132 -12.29 11.91 3.50
C ASN A 132 -11.89 10.43 3.60
N SER A 133 -10.78 10.06 2.96
CA SER A 133 -10.34 8.67 2.87
C SER A 133 -8.83 8.54 2.84
N ARG A 134 -8.28 7.61 3.62
CA ARG A 134 -6.86 7.27 3.63
C ARG A 134 -6.35 6.64 2.32
N PHE A 135 -7.27 6.21 1.46
CA PHE A 135 -6.95 5.58 0.17
C PHE A 135 -6.83 6.57 -0.99
N ILE A 136 -7.16 7.82 -0.79
CA ILE A 136 -7.21 8.81 -1.85
C ILE A 136 -6.14 9.86 -1.63
N ALA A 137 -5.20 9.95 -2.57
CA ALA A 137 -4.30 11.08 -2.74
C ALA A 137 -4.88 12.01 -3.82
N SER A 138 -5.05 13.28 -3.51
CA SER A 138 -5.62 14.25 -4.45
C SER A 138 -4.82 15.54 -4.42
N PHE A 139 -4.40 16.03 -5.58
CA PHE A 139 -3.72 17.32 -5.68
C PHE A 139 -4.65 18.38 -6.30
N ASN A 140 -4.33 19.68 -6.11
CA ASN A 140 -5.22 20.75 -6.54
C ASN A 140 -4.55 21.89 -7.34
N ASN A 141 -3.29 21.74 -7.77
CA ASN A 141 -2.68 22.73 -8.65
C ASN A 141 -3.40 22.78 -10.00
N PRO A 142 -3.87 23.95 -10.46
CA PRO A 142 -4.67 24.05 -11.69
C PRO A 142 -3.91 23.67 -12.96
N SER A 143 -2.60 23.97 -13.01
CA SER A 143 -1.75 23.67 -14.16
C SER A 143 -0.27 23.68 -13.79
N ALA A 144 0.54 23.07 -14.64
CA ALA A 144 2.00 23.17 -14.61
C ALA A 144 2.55 23.20 -16.04
N VAL A 145 3.74 23.75 -16.22
CA VAL A 145 4.48 23.72 -17.48
C VAL A 145 5.46 22.56 -17.45
N LEU A 146 5.21 21.59 -18.31
CA LEU A 146 6.08 20.43 -18.54
C LEU A 146 7.13 20.78 -19.61
N VAL A 147 8.38 20.39 -19.39
CA VAL A 147 9.45 20.47 -20.37
C VAL A 147 9.72 19.08 -20.92
N GLU A 148 9.52 18.89 -22.21
CA GLU A 148 9.80 17.63 -22.90
C GLU A 148 11.31 17.44 -23.10
N SER A 149 11.73 16.22 -23.43
CA SER A 149 13.13 15.89 -23.66
C SER A 149 13.77 16.64 -24.84
N ASP A 150 12.95 17.15 -25.77
CA ASP A 150 13.37 17.99 -26.88
C ASP A 150 13.41 19.50 -26.55
N GLY A 151 13.09 19.86 -25.30
CA GLY A 151 13.01 21.22 -24.80
C GLY A 151 11.68 21.93 -25.08
N THR A 152 10.70 21.25 -25.68
CA THR A 152 9.35 21.81 -25.91
C THR A 152 8.63 21.99 -24.59
N GLU A 153 8.03 23.17 -24.40
CA GLU A 153 7.23 23.48 -23.21
C GLU A 153 5.74 23.28 -23.48
N THR A 154 5.10 22.52 -22.63
CA THR A 154 3.66 22.24 -22.73
C THR A 154 2.97 22.56 -21.41
N THR A 155 1.96 23.43 -21.44
CA THR A 155 1.12 23.68 -20.27
C THR A 155 0.10 22.55 -20.14
N LEU A 156 0.17 21.80 -19.03
CA LEU A 156 -0.78 20.73 -18.68
C LEU A 156 -1.77 21.24 -17.65
N SER A 157 -3.07 20.98 -17.87
CA SER A 157 -4.11 21.19 -16.85
C SER A 157 -4.07 20.13 -15.77
N GLY A 158 -4.73 20.39 -14.62
CA GLY A 158 -4.68 19.53 -13.43
C GLY A 158 -4.77 18.05 -13.72
N CYS A 159 -5.85 17.54 -14.32
CA CYS A 159 -6.00 16.09 -14.59
C CYS A 159 -4.92 15.53 -15.54
N ALA A 160 -4.39 16.33 -16.47
CA ALA A 160 -3.35 15.88 -17.38
C ALA A 160 -1.98 15.69 -16.70
N LEU A 161 -1.81 16.18 -15.46
CA LEU A 161 -0.63 15.94 -14.63
C LEU A 161 -0.70 14.59 -13.87
N ILE A 162 -1.87 13.97 -13.78
CA ILE A 162 -2.06 12.71 -13.04
C ILE A 162 -1.08 11.60 -13.48
N PRO A 163 -0.84 11.36 -14.78
CA PRO A 163 0.11 10.30 -15.18
C PRO A 163 1.53 10.52 -14.63
N LEU A 164 2.03 11.74 -14.62
CA LEU A 164 3.35 12.07 -14.09
C LEU A 164 3.37 11.94 -12.55
N LEU A 165 2.47 12.65 -11.87
CA LEU A 165 2.44 12.77 -10.42
C LEU A 165 1.97 11.46 -9.76
N GLY A 166 0.90 10.86 -10.28
CA GLY A 166 0.36 9.60 -9.80
C GLY A 166 1.27 8.41 -10.11
N GLY A 167 1.99 8.46 -11.24
CA GLY A 167 3.06 7.51 -11.53
C GLY A 167 4.16 7.53 -10.48
N TRP A 168 4.57 8.72 -10.03
CA TRP A 168 5.49 8.87 -8.89
C TRP A 168 4.87 8.33 -7.59
N ALA A 169 3.66 8.73 -7.23
CA ALA A 169 3.01 8.26 -6.00
C ALA A 169 2.91 6.73 -5.96
N CYS A 170 2.52 6.09 -7.08
CA CYS A 170 2.46 4.64 -7.19
C CYS A 170 3.84 3.96 -7.07
N GLY A 171 4.88 4.56 -7.63
CA GLY A 171 6.24 4.00 -7.66
C GLY A 171 7.14 4.45 -6.52
N CYS A 172 6.73 5.43 -5.71
CA CYS A 172 7.51 5.97 -4.60
C CYS A 172 7.96 4.85 -3.65
N PRO A 173 9.25 4.71 -3.33
CA PRO A 173 9.74 3.70 -2.40
C PRO A 173 9.10 3.87 -1.00
N TYR A 174 8.94 2.78 -0.26
CA TYR A 174 8.31 2.84 1.07
C TYR A 174 9.08 3.65 2.11
N ASN A 175 10.39 3.77 1.96
CA ASN A 175 11.26 4.55 2.85
C ASN A 175 11.33 6.04 2.48
N MET A 176 10.47 6.51 1.58
CA MET A 176 10.37 7.92 1.16
C MET A 176 8.93 8.41 1.26
N GLY A 177 8.78 9.72 1.50
CA GLY A 177 7.53 10.43 1.25
C GLY A 177 7.40 10.83 -0.22
N ILE A 178 6.18 11.05 -0.68
CA ILE A 178 5.96 11.52 -2.06
C ILE A 178 6.52 12.93 -2.30
N ASP A 179 6.72 13.70 -1.24
CA ASP A 179 7.35 15.03 -1.20
C ASP A 179 8.89 14.99 -1.35
N GLY A 180 9.49 13.81 -1.25
CA GLY A 180 10.94 13.62 -1.40
C GLY A 180 11.48 13.74 -2.84
N LYS A 181 10.60 13.82 -3.88
CA LYS A 181 11.02 13.95 -5.27
C LYS A 181 10.96 15.39 -5.76
N VAL A 182 12.03 15.86 -6.39
CA VAL A 182 12.02 17.05 -7.25
C VAL A 182 11.60 16.65 -8.67
N PHE A 183 10.57 17.29 -9.20
CA PHE A 183 10.08 17.08 -10.56
C PHE A 183 10.86 17.97 -11.53
N THR A 184 11.99 17.51 -12.01
CA THR A 184 12.85 18.23 -12.95
C THR A 184 12.20 18.42 -14.33
N GLU A 185 11.16 17.65 -14.60
CA GLU A 185 10.33 17.73 -15.80
C GLU A 185 9.39 18.94 -15.77
N LEU A 186 9.18 19.57 -14.61
CA LEU A 186 8.31 20.73 -14.44
C LEU A 186 9.12 22.04 -14.34
N LYS A 187 8.82 23.00 -15.20
CA LYS A 187 9.43 24.33 -15.21
C LYS A 187 8.75 25.30 -14.24
N SER A 188 7.43 25.24 -14.19
CA SER A 188 6.62 26.09 -13.34
C SER A 188 5.30 25.41 -12.97
N VAL A 189 4.69 25.88 -11.89
CA VAL A 189 3.40 25.39 -11.40
C VAL A 189 2.52 26.56 -11.00
N THR A 190 1.24 26.50 -11.39
CA THR A 190 0.24 27.48 -10.94
C THR A 190 -0.26 27.03 -9.55
N GLN A 191 -0.20 27.96 -8.59
CA GLN A 191 -0.69 27.70 -7.24
C GLN A 191 -2.23 27.70 -7.22
N PRO A 192 -2.86 26.84 -6.40
CA PRO A 192 -4.31 26.92 -6.20
C PRO A 192 -4.68 28.23 -5.52
N SER A 193 -5.87 28.76 -5.84
CA SER A 193 -6.38 29.99 -5.21
C SER A 193 -6.66 29.80 -3.71
N THR A 194 -6.90 28.56 -3.27
CA THR A 194 -7.19 28.21 -1.88
C THR A 194 -6.58 26.85 -1.58
N TYR A 195 -5.87 26.76 -0.46
CA TYR A 195 -5.43 25.47 0.07
C TYR A 195 -6.61 24.72 0.71
N VAL A 196 -6.75 23.45 0.36
CA VAL A 196 -7.77 22.56 0.92
C VAL A 196 -7.07 21.50 1.77
N GLU A 197 -7.43 21.38 3.04
CA GLU A 197 -6.88 20.35 3.93
C GLU A 197 -7.07 18.95 3.32
N GLY A 198 -6.04 18.11 3.41
CA GLY A 198 -6.04 16.76 2.84
C GLY A 198 -5.80 16.73 1.33
N GLN A 199 -5.45 17.84 0.70
CA GLN A 199 -4.98 17.86 -0.69
C GLN A 199 -3.49 18.14 -0.78
N LEU A 200 -2.85 17.48 -1.72
CA LEU A 200 -1.46 17.68 -2.09
C LEU A 200 -1.30 18.96 -2.92
N VAL A 201 -0.23 19.68 -2.69
CA VAL A 201 0.10 20.91 -3.43
C VAL A 201 1.53 20.83 -3.92
N LEU A 202 1.72 21.03 -5.22
CA LEU A 202 3.05 21.26 -5.79
C LEU A 202 3.50 22.69 -5.48
N VAL A 203 4.71 22.82 -4.96
CA VAL A 203 5.33 24.10 -4.64
C VAL A 203 6.67 24.25 -5.34
N PRO A 204 7.03 25.47 -5.81
CA PRO A 204 8.37 25.76 -6.26
C PRO A 204 9.28 25.98 -5.05
N GLU A 205 10.41 25.31 -5.01
CA GLU A 205 11.49 25.50 -4.05
C GLU A 205 12.80 25.83 -4.78
N GLU A 206 13.89 26.07 -4.05
CA GLU A 206 15.17 26.42 -4.64
C GLU A 206 15.72 25.33 -5.57
N GLU A 207 15.54 24.06 -5.19
CA GLU A 207 15.99 22.91 -5.97
C GLU A 207 15.04 22.49 -7.11
N GLY A 208 13.83 23.08 -7.17
CA GLY A 208 12.82 22.78 -8.18
C GLY A 208 11.42 22.58 -7.62
N ILE A 209 10.55 21.94 -8.37
CA ILE A 209 9.15 21.74 -7.99
C ILE A 209 9.01 20.38 -7.31
N ARG A 210 8.34 20.35 -6.14
CA ARG A 210 8.01 19.13 -5.40
C ARG A 210 6.63 19.25 -4.74
N PHE A 211 6.11 18.17 -4.17
CA PHE A 211 4.98 18.28 -3.24
C PHE A 211 5.44 19.00 -1.97
N GLY A 212 4.70 20.03 -1.57
CA GLY A 212 4.98 20.78 -0.32
C GLY A 212 4.43 20.08 0.93
N ASN A 213 3.72 18.99 0.76
CA ASN A 213 3.14 18.19 1.84
C ASN A 213 2.99 16.72 1.43
N GLU A 214 2.89 15.85 2.44
CA GLU A 214 2.62 14.43 2.31
C GLU A 214 1.34 14.11 3.08
N CYS A 215 0.25 13.87 2.35
CA CYS A 215 -1.05 13.56 2.97
C CYS A 215 -1.95 12.77 2.03
N ASN A 216 -3.00 12.20 2.60
CA ASN A 216 -4.17 11.70 1.88
C ASN A 216 -5.40 12.57 2.20
N THR A 217 -6.55 12.28 1.60
CA THR A 217 -7.76 13.10 1.79
C THR A 217 -8.52 12.84 3.10
N LEU A 218 -7.96 12.07 4.04
CA LEU A 218 -8.57 11.85 5.35
C LEU A 218 -8.38 13.11 6.22
N THR A 219 -9.46 13.81 6.50
CA THR A 219 -9.46 15.04 7.32
C THR A 219 -10.25 14.86 8.62
N THR A 220 -11.37 14.16 8.55
CA THR A 220 -12.23 13.86 9.70
C THR A 220 -12.05 12.40 10.13
N LEU A 221 -11.64 12.21 11.38
CA LEU A 221 -11.36 10.89 11.93
C LEU A 221 -12.61 10.22 12.53
N SER A 222 -12.75 8.92 12.30
CA SER A 222 -13.68 8.08 13.05
C SER A 222 -13.04 7.57 14.35
N SER A 223 -13.83 6.90 15.20
CA SER A 223 -13.33 6.34 16.47
C SER A 223 -12.22 5.28 16.34
N THR A 224 -12.03 4.74 15.12
CA THR A 224 -11.01 3.72 14.83
C THR A 224 -9.82 4.27 14.04
N GLN A 225 -9.78 5.56 13.80
CA GLN A 225 -8.73 6.23 13.02
C GLN A 225 -7.91 7.17 13.90
N THR A 226 -6.63 7.33 13.57
CA THR A 226 -5.68 8.20 14.26
C THR A 226 -5.14 9.26 13.30
N GLU A 227 -4.55 10.32 13.84
CA GLU A 227 -3.91 11.39 13.05
C GLU A 227 -2.84 10.83 12.11
N ASP A 228 -2.09 9.81 12.53
CA ASP A 228 -1.06 9.18 11.70
C ASP A 228 -1.61 8.61 10.39
N MET A 229 -2.89 8.21 10.37
CA MET A 229 -3.54 7.70 9.15
C MET A 229 -3.78 8.78 8.08
N LYS A 230 -3.59 10.05 8.39
CA LYS A 230 -3.59 11.15 7.42
C LYS A 230 -2.33 11.13 6.54
N SER A 231 -1.24 10.49 6.99
CA SER A 231 -0.06 10.25 6.18
C SER A 231 -0.35 9.20 5.11
N LEU A 232 0.04 9.48 3.87
CA LEU A 232 -0.09 8.57 2.74
C LEU A 232 0.88 7.38 2.90
N ALA A 233 2.12 7.64 3.32
CA ALA A 233 3.13 6.60 3.55
C ALA A 233 2.69 5.59 4.62
N ILE A 234 2.16 6.07 5.75
CA ILE A 234 1.60 5.21 6.80
C ILE A 234 0.41 4.41 6.27
N SER A 235 -0.51 5.04 5.54
CA SER A 235 -1.67 4.38 4.96
C SER A 235 -1.30 3.28 3.98
N GLU A 236 -0.28 3.50 3.14
CA GLU A 236 0.27 2.48 2.25
C GLU A 236 0.93 1.34 3.03
N GLY A 237 1.73 1.65 4.05
CA GLY A 237 2.35 0.67 4.93
C GLY A 237 1.31 -0.23 5.63
N MET A 238 0.25 0.37 6.16
CA MET A 238 -0.88 -0.35 6.78
C MET A 238 -1.57 -1.30 5.78
N GLN A 239 -1.86 -0.81 4.58
CA GLN A 239 -2.51 -1.62 3.55
C GLN A 239 -1.62 -2.76 3.09
N ARG A 240 -0.32 -2.50 2.95
CA ARG A 240 0.68 -3.50 2.63
C ARG A 240 0.73 -4.60 3.67
N PHE A 241 0.87 -4.22 4.95
CA PHE A 241 0.88 -5.15 6.07
C PHE A 241 -0.37 -6.05 6.06
N LYS A 242 -1.56 -5.46 5.91
CA LYS A 242 -2.83 -6.18 5.81
C LYS A 242 -2.83 -7.21 4.68
N LEU A 243 -2.50 -6.79 3.47
CA LEU A 243 -2.57 -7.63 2.26
C LEU A 243 -1.56 -8.77 2.29
N ASP A 244 -0.33 -8.51 2.75
CA ASP A 244 0.72 -9.53 2.83
C ASP A 244 0.39 -10.59 3.90
N LEU A 245 -0.14 -10.19 5.05
CA LEU A 245 -0.60 -11.14 6.07
C LEU A 245 -1.74 -12.03 5.55
N ILE A 246 -2.74 -11.43 4.90
CA ILE A 246 -3.85 -12.19 4.31
C ILE A 246 -3.34 -13.16 3.25
N LYS A 247 -2.47 -12.70 2.36
CA LYS A 247 -1.88 -13.52 1.30
C LYS A 247 -1.03 -14.66 1.89
N GLY A 248 -0.14 -14.33 2.82
CA GLY A 248 0.73 -15.30 3.49
C GLY A 248 -0.06 -16.36 4.24
N TYR A 249 -1.09 -15.94 5.00
CA TYR A 249 -1.96 -16.87 5.70
C TYR A 249 -2.72 -17.79 4.74
N ARG A 250 -3.31 -17.24 3.67
CA ARG A 250 -4.05 -18.04 2.67
C ARG A 250 -3.15 -19.03 1.95
N GLN A 251 -1.96 -18.64 1.56
CA GLN A 251 -1.04 -19.47 0.79
C GLN A 251 -0.28 -20.48 1.66
N GLY A 252 0.08 -20.10 2.89
CA GLY A 252 0.95 -20.90 3.75
C GLY A 252 0.23 -21.77 4.77
N TYR A 253 -0.91 -21.33 5.30
CA TYR A 253 -1.49 -21.90 6.52
C TYR A 253 -2.95 -22.33 6.39
N LYS A 254 -3.81 -21.51 5.78
CA LYS A 254 -5.25 -21.79 5.67
C LYS A 254 -5.51 -23.12 4.97
N GLY A 255 -6.15 -24.06 5.69
CA GLY A 255 -6.50 -25.39 5.19
C GLY A 255 -5.34 -26.39 5.15
N LYS A 256 -4.09 -25.96 5.40
CA LYS A 256 -2.89 -26.82 5.43
C LYS A 256 -2.55 -27.35 6.82
N TYR A 257 -2.90 -26.59 7.85
CA TYR A 257 -2.68 -26.95 9.25
C TYR A 257 -3.99 -27.07 9.99
N LYS A 258 -4.04 -27.97 11.00
CA LYS A 258 -5.15 -28.02 11.96
C LYS A 258 -5.06 -26.80 12.89
N ASN A 259 -6.22 -26.29 13.33
CA ASN A 259 -6.29 -25.15 14.22
C ASN A 259 -5.95 -25.56 15.67
N SER A 260 -4.68 -25.73 15.97
CA SER A 260 -4.13 -25.83 17.32
C SER A 260 -3.33 -24.58 17.66
N TYR A 261 -3.14 -24.32 18.95
CA TYR A 261 -2.33 -23.19 19.40
C TYR A 261 -0.88 -23.27 18.86
N ASP A 262 -0.28 -24.46 18.89
CA ASP A 262 1.06 -24.68 18.36
C ASP A 262 1.17 -24.33 16.87
N ASN A 263 0.17 -24.69 16.06
CA ASN A 263 0.14 -24.35 14.64
C ASN A 263 -0.11 -22.84 14.41
N GLN A 264 -0.87 -22.18 15.30
CA GLN A 264 -0.99 -20.71 15.28
C GLN A 264 0.35 -20.06 15.61
N CYS A 265 1.10 -20.58 16.59
CA CYS A 265 2.43 -20.11 16.94
C CYS A 265 3.43 -20.24 15.79
N LEU A 266 3.32 -21.25 14.91
CA LEU A 266 4.13 -21.32 13.69
C LEU A 266 3.87 -20.13 12.75
N PHE A 267 2.61 -19.74 12.59
CA PHE A 267 2.26 -18.55 11.80
C PHE A 267 2.80 -17.27 12.46
N TYR A 268 2.59 -17.09 13.77
CA TYR A 268 3.10 -15.93 14.50
C TYR A 268 4.62 -15.83 14.42
N SER A 269 5.32 -16.94 14.56
CA SER A 269 6.78 -16.97 14.45
C SER A 269 7.25 -16.56 13.04
N ALA A 270 6.60 -17.06 11.98
CA ALA A 270 6.94 -16.68 10.60
C ALA A 270 6.74 -15.18 10.35
N VAL A 271 5.70 -14.59 10.92
CA VAL A 271 5.45 -13.15 10.81
C VAL A 271 6.43 -12.36 11.67
N ASN A 272 6.57 -12.69 12.96
CA ASN A 272 7.33 -11.89 13.92
C ASN A 272 8.84 -11.94 13.67
N SER A 273 9.39 -13.13 13.38
CA SER A 273 10.83 -13.29 13.15
C SER A 273 11.27 -13.14 11.69
N GLY A 274 10.33 -13.16 10.76
CA GLY A 274 10.59 -13.03 9.33
C GLY A 274 10.02 -11.73 8.74
N TYR A 275 8.73 -11.72 8.47
CA TYR A 275 8.08 -10.62 7.73
C TYR A 275 8.20 -9.26 8.41
N ILE A 276 7.92 -9.17 9.72
CA ILE A 276 8.05 -7.90 10.47
C ILE A 276 9.50 -7.41 10.41
N LYS A 277 10.48 -8.31 10.60
CA LYS A 277 11.89 -7.94 10.52
C LYS A 277 12.31 -7.52 9.11
N ASP A 278 11.67 -8.02 8.06
CA ASP A 278 11.87 -7.51 6.70
C ASP A 278 11.32 -6.08 6.53
N LEU A 279 10.19 -5.74 7.17
CA LEU A 279 9.60 -4.38 7.12
C LEU A 279 10.36 -3.34 7.96
N GLU A 280 11.15 -3.77 8.94
CA GLU A 280 11.99 -2.92 9.79
C GLU A 280 13.37 -2.60 9.17
N LYS A 281 13.75 -3.26 8.05
CA LYS A 281 15.07 -3.10 7.45
C LYS A 281 15.28 -1.73 6.84
N THR A 282 16.51 -1.22 6.95
CA THR A 282 16.97 -0.03 6.23
C THR A 282 16.66 -0.14 4.73
N GLY A 283 16.10 0.91 4.16
CA GLY A 283 15.66 0.97 2.77
C GLY A 283 14.24 0.44 2.52
N ILE A 284 13.58 -0.18 3.53
CA ILE A 284 12.16 -0.50 3.53
C ILE A 284 11.42 0.37 4.55
N GLU A 285 11.83 0.31 5.82
CA GLU A 285 11.47 1.20 6.93
C GLU A 285 9.97 1.50 7.04
N ILE A 286 9.14 0.47 6.79
CA ILE A 286 7.69 0.59 6.98
C ILE A 286 7.34 0.57 8.47
N LEU A 287 8.08 -0.24 9.27
CA LEU A 287 7.87 -0.36 10.70
C LEU A 287 9.08 0.16 11.48
N ASP A 288 8.82 0.78 12.65
CA ASP A 288 9.86 1.26 13.55
C ASP A 288 10.63 0.09 14.18
N PRO A 289 11.93 -0.09 13.90
CA PRO A 289 12.72 -1.19 14.47
C PRO A 289 12.92 -1.09 15.99
N ASN A 290 12.69 0.09 16.60
CA ASN A 290 12.79 0.31 18.03
C ASN A 290 11.48 0.02 18.78
N TYR A 291 10.42 -0.35 18.09
CA TYR A 291 9.14 -0.72 18.66
C TYR A 291 8.97 -2.24 18.75
N ASP A 292 8.24 -2.74 19.75
CA ASP A 292 7.95 -4.18 19.89
C ASP A 292 6.85 -4.63 18.91
N ASN A 293 7.20 -4.60 17.61
CA ASN A 293 6.28 -5.01 16.55
C ASN A 293 6.04 -6.51 16.58
N LYS A 294 4.78 -6.91 16.72
CA LYS A 294 4.41 -8.33 16.76
C LYS A 294 2.95 -8.59 16.44
N ILE A 295 2.67 -9.82 16.01
CA ILE A 295 1.33 -10.39 16.01
C ILE A 295 1.22 -11.47 17.09
N PHE A 296 0.01 -11.69 17.59
CA PHE A 296 -0.26 -12.62 18.70
C PHE A 296 -1.73 -13.08 18.63
N THR A 297 -2.08 -14.05 19.50
CA THR A 297 -3.50 -14.42 19.66
C THR A 297 -4.28 -13.29 20.31
N ASP A 298 -5.31 -12.80 19.66
CA ASP A 298 -6.27 -11.86 20.24
C ASP A 298 -7.11 -12.56 21.30
N VAL A 299 -6.64 -12.49 22.54
CA VAL A 299 -7.23 -13.20 23.69
C VAL A 299 -8.63 -12.70 23.99
N GLU A 300 -8.85 -11.40 23.89
CA GLU A 300 -10.14 -10.79 24.21
C GLU A 300 -11.19 -11.23 23.19
N THR A 301 -10.90 -11.09 21.89
CA THR A 301 -11.80 -11.52 20.83
C THR A 301 -12.06 -13.03 20.88
N GLN A 302 -11.02 -13.84 21.17
CA GLN A 302 -11.19 -15.29 21.31
C GLN A 302 -12.04 -15.67 22.53
N ARG A 303 -11.87 -15.00 23.66
CA ARG A 303 -12.70 -15.17 24.87
C ARG A 303 -14.17 -14.85 24.58
N ASN A 304 -14.42 -13.68 23.97
CA ASN A 304 -15.76 -13.24 23.60
C ASN A 304 -16.42 -14.23 22.63
N ALA A 305 -15.67 -14.81 21.71
CA ALA A 305 -16.17 -15.82 20.79
C ALA A 305 -16.57 -17.13 21.50
N TRP A 306 -15.89 -17.51 22.60
CA TRP A 306 -16.31 -18.63 23.45
C TRP A 306 -17.57 -18.32 24.25
N LEU A 307 -17.66 -17.11 24.84
CA LEU A 307 -18.84 -16.65 25.55
C LEU A 307 -20.07 -16.63 24.62
N ALA A 308 -19.93 -16.14 23.42
CA ALA A 308 -20.99 -16.15 22.40
C ALA A 308 -21.46 -17.57 22.01
N ARG A 309 -20.64 -18.59 22.24
CA ARG A 309 -21.00 -20.01 22.05
C ARG A 309 -21.63 -20.67 23.29
N GLY A 310 -21.93 -19.90 24.33
CA GLY A 310 -22.53 -20.39 25.55
C GLY A 310 -21.56 -21.01 26.55
N LYS A 311 -20.24 -20.81 26.37
CA LYS A 311 -19.20 -21.24 27.31
C LYS A 311 -18.98 -20.13 28.37
N SER A 312 -19.88 -20.03 29.36
CA SER A 312 -19.81 -18.99 30.38
C SER A 312 -18.52 -19.04 31.22
N GLU A 313 -17.97 -20.23 31.45
CA GLU A 313 -16.69 -20.41 32.17
C GLU A 313 -15.48 -19.74 31.45
N ALA A 314 -15.62 -19.37 30.20
CA ALA A 314 -14.55 -18.66 29.47
C ALA A 314 -14.28 -17.24 30.04
N ALA A 315 -15.21 -16.68 30.81
CA ALA A 315 -15.02 -15.42 31.52
C ALA A 315 -13.89 -15.52 32.55
N ASP A 316 -13.77 -16.67 33.21
CA ASP A 316 -12.82 -16.92 34.29
C ASP A 316 -11.52 -17.61 33.82
N TRP A 317 -11.37 -17.92 32.54
CA TRP A 317 -10.15 -18.55 32.03
C TRP A 317 -8.97 -17.58 32.06
N SER A 318 -7.78 -18.08 32.43
CA SER A 318 -6.54 -17.30 32.24
C SER A 318 -6.28 -17.07 30.76
N ASP A 319 -5.48 -16.06 30.45
CA ASP A 319 -5.12 -15.74 29.04
C ASP A 319 -4.40 -16.89 28.35
N GLU A 320 -3.55 -17.61 29.09
CA GLU A 320 -2.86 -18.82 28.58
C GLU A 320 -3.86 -19.92 28.22
N LYS A 321 -4.87 -20.12 29.05
CA LYS A 321 -5.93 -21.09 28.77
C LYS A 321 -6.75 -20.66 27.55
N VAL A 322 -7.10 -19.38 27.44
CA VAL A 322 -7.81 -18.87 26.27
C VAL A 322 -7.01 -19.12 24.99
N LYS A 323 -5.71 -18.82 24.95
CA LYS A 323 -4.83 -19.09 23.79
C LYS A 323 -4.86 -20.55 23.36
N GLN A 324 -4.83 -21.48 24.32
CA GLN A 324 -4.86 -22.94 24.06
C GLN A 324 -6.23 -23.43 23.60
N MET A 325 -7.30 -22.76 24.03
CA MET A 325 -8.69 -23.11 23.69
C MET A 325 -9.08 -22.56 22.33
N THR A 326 -8.59 -23.20 21.26
CA THR A 326 -8.90 -22.79 19.88
C THR A 326 -10.36 -23.06 19.50
N ILE A 327 -10.92 -22.26 18.58
CA ILE A 327 -12.33 -22.32 18.20
C ILE A 327 -12.50 -22.85 16.79
N ALA A 328 -12.81 -24.12 16.62
CA ALA A 328 -13.11 -24.76 15.34
C ALA A 328 -12.08 -24.35 14.24
N ARG A 329 -12.51 -23.58 13.23
CA ARG A 329 -11.64 -23.12 12.14
C ARG A 329 -11.20 -21.65 12.28
N ASN A 330 -11.66 -20.98 13.34
CA ASN A 330 -11.41 -19.55 13.52
C ASN A 330 -10.07 -19.31 14.21
N VAL A 331 -9.29 -18.40 13.67
CA VAL A 331 -8.04 -17.91 14.23
C VAL A 331 -8.20 -16.43 14.50
N TYR A 332 -8.00 -16.01 15.74
CA TYR A 332 -8.12 -14.62 16.18
C TYR A 332 -6.71 -14.05 16.38
N VAL A 333 -6.35 -13.06 15.57
CA VAL A 333 -5.01 -12.48 15.55
C VAL A 333 -5.09 -11.01 15.90
N GLY A 334 -4.39 -10.61 16.95
CA GLY A 334 -4.07 -9.23 17.27
C GLY A 334 -2.70 -8.85 16.72
N ALA A 335 -2.48 -7.57 16.53
CA ALA A 335 -1.20 -7.02 16.14
C ALA A 335 -0.91 -5.73 16.93
N THR A 336 0.35 -5.56 17.32
CA THR A 336 0.88 -4.29 17.85
C THR A 336 2.04 -3.90 16.95
N VAL A 337 1.90 -2.81 16.21
CA VAL A 337 2.89 -2.35 15.23
C VAL A 337 2.94 -0.83 15.21
N LYS A 338 4.12 -0.27 14.97
CA LYS A 338 4.32 1.17 14.77
C LYS A 338 4.82 1.42 13.36
N PHE A 339 3.98 2.05 12.56
CA PHE A 339 4.34 2.48 11.21
C PHE A 339 5.17 3.76 11.26
N LEU A 340 6.10 3.93 10.32
CA LEU A 340 6.89 5.13 10.15
C LEU A 340 6.34 5.98 8.99
N ALA A 341 6.28 7.30 9.22
CA ALA A 341 6.15 8.29 8.16
C ALA A 341 7.53 8.75 7.68
N ALA A 342 7.60 9.33 6.50
CA ALA A 342 8.80 10.07 6.07
C ALA A 342 9.03 11.29 6.98
N MET A 343 10.28 11.75 7.10
CA MET A 343 10.58 12.99 7.82
C MET A 343 9.92 14.18 7.10
N GLY A 344 9.18 14.95 7.86
CA GLY A 344 8.48 16.15 7.40
C GLY A 344 9.10 17.44 7.94
N PRO A 345 8.29 18.46 8.27
CA PRO A 345 8.75 19.76 8.70
C PRO A 345 9.70 19.67 9.93
N MET A 346 10.78 20.41 9.88
CA MET A 346 11.80 20.46 10.93
C MET A 346 11.69 21.77 11.71
N GLN A 347 11.73 21.69 13.04
CA GLN A 347 11.88 22.84 13.94
C GLN A 347 13.26 22.80 14.59
N ILE A 348 14.00 23.90 14.50
CA ILE A 348 15.32 24.04 15.13
C ILE A 348 15.22 25.12 16.21
N THR A 349 15.62 24.78 17.42
CA THR A 349 15.82 25.77 18.51
C THR A 349 17.33 25.89 18.76
N VAL A 350 17.86 27.10 18.64
CA VAL A 350 19.28 27.40 18.91
C VAL A 350 19.35 28.28 20.15
N GLU A 351 20.01 27.80 21.21
CA GLU A 351 20.37 28.61 22.37
C GLU A 351 21.76 29.22 22.13
N MET A 352 21.83 30.54 22.12
CA MET A 352 23.10 31.26 22.01
C MET A 352 23.59 31.60 23.43
N ALA A 353 24.86 31.26 23.73
CA ALA A 353 25.53 31.59 25.00
C ALA A 353 26.02 33.03 25.03
#